data_d295b95f62bcbf208b3954c0d97ca96b
#
_entry.id   d295b95f62bcbf208b3954c0d97ca96b
#
_cell.length_a   1.000
_cell.length_b   1.000
_cell.length_c   1.000
_cell.angle_alpha   90.00
_cell.angle_beta   90.00
_cell.angle_gamma   90.00
#
_symmetry.space_group_name_H-M   'P 1'
#
loop_
_entity.id
_entity.type
_entity.pdbx_description
1 polymer ?
#
loop_
_entity_poly.entity_id
_entity_poly.type
_entity_poly.pdbx_seq_one_letter_code
_entity_poly.pdbx_strand_id
1 'polypeptide(L)'
;LDENGNTKEGGITVEGAVLMPDYIKVEDQKKLFEGCKLGDIITFNPKKAYPESDVEVSSLLKMKKEEVADLTSDFSFQVTEISRFVKAEVNQELFDTVYGKDEVKDEKAFREKIAEGLKEQLANDGDFKFLVDLRKYLEEKVGKLEYPDALLKRFMLAQNKDKGEKFVEDNYEQSIKELTWHLVREQLVEANGIKIDDADLKETAKEAARAQFAQYGMTNVPEEYLENYANDMLKKKEFVDSLVDRSIDRKLVATLKNVVKLTPKEATLDEFNEMMKGE
;
A
#
# COMPACT_ATOMS: atom_id res chain seq x y z
N LEU A 1 34.84 -8.58 -16.35
CA LEU A 1 36.27 -8.49 -16.73
C LEU A 1 36.91 -9.86 -16.59
N ASP A 2 38.03 -10.10 -17.32
CA ASP A 2 38.90 -11.26 -17.13
C ASP A 2 39.81 -11.08 -15.88
N GLU A 3 40.67 -12.10 -15.59
CA GLU A 3 41.57 -12.08 -14.45
C GLU A 3 42.65 -10.97 -14.52
N ASN A 4 42.85 -10.41 -15.72
CA ASN A 4 43.81 -9.33 -15.98
C ASN A 4 43.14 -7.93 -15.99
N GLY A 5 41.82 -7.87 -15.76
CA GLY A 5 41.03 -6.63 -15.75
C GLY A 5 40.65 -6.11 -17.14
N ASN A 6 40.79 -6.95 -18.20
CA ASN A 6 40.34 -6.58 -19.54
C ASN A 6 38.90 -7.00 -19.80
N THR A 7 38.27 -6.37 -20.76
CA THR A 7 36.93 -6.76 -21.21
C THR A 7 36.97 -8.17 -21.78
N LYS A 8 36.14 -9.06 -21.22
CA LYS A 8 36.05 -10.45 -21.65
C LYS A 8 35.23 -10.54 -22.94
N GLU A 9 35.78 -11.26 -23.96
CA GLU A 9 35.07 -11.52 -25.20
C GLU A 9 33.78 -12.33 -24.91
N GLY A 10 32.62 -11.87 -25.40
CA GLY A 10 31.32 -12.46 -25.08
C GLY A 10 30.86 -12.22 -23.65
N GLY A 11 31.50 -11.31 -22.91
CA GLY A 11 31.09 -10.90 -21.56
C GLY A 11 29.78 -10.14 -21.53
N ILE A 12 29.25 -9.99 -20.32
CA ILE A 12 27.98 -9.27 -20.04
C ILE A 12 28.21 -7.79 -20.31
N THR A 13 27.38 -7.21 -21.17
CA THR A 13 27.34 -5.77 -21.45
C THR A 13 25.93 -5.24 -21.17
N VAL A 14 25.85 -4.15 -20.40
CA VAL A 14 24.57 -3.53 -20.00
C VAL A 14 24.62 -2.06 -20.33
N GLU A 15 23.62 -1.58 -21.07
CA GLU A 15 23.44 -0.15 -21.34
C GLU A 15 22.39 0.44 -20.41
N GLY A 16 22.63 1.69 -19.93
CA GLY A 16 21.71 2.42 -19.08
C GLY A 16 21.47 1.72 -17.74
N ALA A 17 22.49 1.12 -17.15
CA ALA A 17 22.43 0.62 -15.79
C ALA A 17 22.40 1.78 -14.79
N VAL A 18 21.47 1.74 -13.85
CA VAL A 18 21.38 2.74 -12.76
C VAL A 18 21.93 2.14 -11.48
N LEU A 19 22.90 2.79 -10.89
CA LEU A 19 23.51 2.40 -9.62
C LEU A 19 23.35 3.55 -8.62
N MET A 20 22.86 3.22 -7.43
CA MET A 20 22.76 4.15 -6.31
C MET A 20 23.82 3.79 -5.26
N PRO A 21 24.89 4.59 -5.11
CA PRO A 21 25.98 4.26 -4.17
C PRO A 21 25.51 4.11 -2.72
N ASP A 22 24.46 4.81 -2.30
CA ASP A 22 23.93 4.71 -0.94
C ASP A 22 23.28 3.35 -0.62
N TYR A 23 22.91 2.55 -1.62
CA TYR A 23 22.40 1.19 -1.44
C TYR A 23 23.52 0.13 -1.40
N ILE A 24 24.76 0.52 -1.72
CA ILE A 24 25.90 -0.40 -1.62
C ILE A 24 26.19 -0.68 -0.13
N LYS A 25 26.15 -1.98 0.24
CA LYS A 25 26.30 -2.44 1.63
C LYS A 25 27.74 -2.44 2.13
N VAL A 26 28.70 -2.65 1.20
CA VAL A 26 30.12 -2.78 1.54
C VAL A 26 30.84 -1.46 1.28
N GLU A 27 31.37 -0.88 2.33
CA GLU A 27 31.96 0.47 2.35
C GLU A 27 33.09 0.63 1.31
N ASP A 28 33.95 -0.38 1.14
CA ASP A 28 35.05 -0.34 0.16
C ASP A 28 34.54 -0.28 -1.28
N GLN A 29 33.39 -0.91 -1.58
CA GLN A 29 32.75 -0.82 -2.90
C GLN A 29 32.00 0.50 -3.07
N LYS A 30 31.42 1.05 -2.02
CA LYS A 30 30.75 2.36 -2.02
C LYS A 30 31.73 3.48 -2.31
N LYS A 31 32.90 3.49 -1.66
CA LYS A 31 33.97 4.49 -1.84
C LYS A 31 34.48 4.60 -3.27
N LEU A 32 34.38 3.54 -4.06
CA LEU A 32 34.80 3.57 -5.47
C LEU A 32 34.01 4.59 -6.30
N PHE A 33 32.78 4.91 -5.88
CA PHE A 33 31.87 5.86 -6.54
C PHE A 33 31.90 7.26 -5.94
N GLU A 34 32.61 7.45 -4.82
CA GLU A 34 32.71 8.77 -4.18
C GLU A 34 33.56 9.72 -5.03
N GLY A 35 33.00 10.88 -5.34
CA GLY A 35 33.68 11.91 -6.12
C GLY A 35 33.86 11.60 -7.61
N CYS A 36 33.21 10.57 -8.13
CA CYS A 36 33.23 10.23 -9.56
C CYS A 36 32.68 11.38 -10.42
N LYS A 37 33.17 11.46 -11.65
CA LYS A 37 32.78 12.46 -12.65
C LYS A 37 32.24 11.80 -13.91
N LEU A 38 31.54 12.57 -14.71
CA LEU A 38 31.11 12.10 -16.03
C LEU A 38 32.30 11.63 -16.87
N GLY A 39 32.19 10.44 -17.43
CA GLY A 39 33.22 9.79 -18.24
C GLY A 39 34.17 8.87 -17.46
N ASP A 40 34.14 8.91 -16.13
CA ASP A 40 34.98 8.02 -15.32
C ASP A 40 34.59 6.54 -15.53
N ILE A 41 35.60 5.67 -15.51
CA ILE A 41 35.42 4.23 -15.58
C ILE A 41 35.81 3.63 -14.23
N ILE A 42 34.84 3.06 -13.54
CA ILE A 42 34.99 2.49 -12.21
C ILE A 42 34.91 0.97 -12.31
N THR A 43 35.91 0.29 -11.80
CA THR A 43 35.93 -1.17 -11.69
C THR A 43 35.40 -1.57 -10.30
N PHE A 44 34.34 -2.35 -10.27
CA PHE A 44 33.73 -2.83 -9.03
C PHE A 44 33.18 -4.25 -9.19
N ASN A 45 32.88 -4.89 -8.08
CA ASN A 45 32.27 -6.21 -8.07
C ASN A 45 30.81 -6.11 -7.60
N PRO A 46 29.81 -6.37 -8.47
CA PRO A 46 28.41 -6.28 -8.10
C PRO A 46 28.01 -7.19 -6.93
N LYS A 47 28.55 -8.42 -6.88
CA LYS A 47 28.27 -9.35 -5.78
C LYS A 47 28.88 -8.90 -4.46
N LYS A 48 30.06 -8.31 -4.47
CA LYS A 48 30.67 -7.71 -3.27
C LYS A 48 29.94 -6.45 -2.84
N ALA A 49 29.45 -5.65 -3.79
CA ALA A 49 28.66 -4.45 -3.50
C ALA A 49 27.31 -4.76 -2.82
N TYR A 50 26.68 -5.87 -3.25
CA TYR A 50 25.38 -6.33 -2.75
C TYR A 50 25.42 -7.81 -2.32
N PRO A 51 26.14 -8.16 -1.23
CA PRO A 51 26.46 -9.57 -0.90
C PRO A 51 25.23 -10.41 -0.56
N GLU A 52 24.14 -9.79 -0.09
CA GLU A 52 22.92 -10.48 0.34
C GLU A 52 21.73 -10.23 -0.59
N SER A 53 21.94 -9.55 -1.72
CA SER A 53 20.84 -9.16 -2.62
C SER A 53 21.10 -9.50 -4.07
N ASP A 54 20.72 -10.71 -4.46
CA ASP A 54 20.73 -11.13 -5.87
C ASP A 54 19.73 -10.31 -6.71
N VAL A 55 18.73 -9.71 -6.07
CA VAL A 55 17.76 -8.83 -6.73
C VAL A 55 18.43 -7.56 -7.23
N GLU A 56 19.25 -6.91 -6.42
CA GLU A 56 19.98 -5.69 -6.80
C GLU A 56 20.98 -5.99 -7.92
N VAL A 57 21.74 -7.10 -7.81
CA VAL A 57 22.68 -7.52 -8.85
C VAL A 57 21.96 -7.85 -10.16
N SER A 58 20.83 -8.56 -10.07
CA SER A 58 19.97 -8.90 -11.21
C SER A 58 19.44 -7.65 -11.91
N SER A 59 18.96 -6.68 -11.16
CA SER A 59 18.47 -5.39 -11.67
C SER A 59 19.57 -4.57 -12.33
N LEU A 60 20.73 -4.47 -11.69
CA LEU A 60 21.88 -3.72 -12.20
C LEU A 60 22.42 -4.30 -13.50
N LEU A 61 22.52 -5.63 -13.59
CA LEU A 61 23.07 -6.33 -14.76
C LEU A 61 22.00 -6.72 -15.79
N LYS A 62 20.72 -6.43 -15.53
CA LYS A 62 19.57 -6.79 -16.36
C LYS A 62 19.53 -8.29 -16.70
N MET A 63 19.87 -9.12 -15.73
CA MET A 63 19.94 -10.58 -15.82
C MET A 63 18.91 -11.25 -14.92
N LYS A 64 18.66 -12.54 -15.13
CA LYS A 64 17.80 -13.30 -14.22
C LYS A 64 18.51 -13.57 -12.89
N LYS A 65 17.74 -13.66 -11.81
CA LYS A 65 18.26 -13.87 -10.46
C LYS A 65 19.10 -15.17 -10.34
N GLU A 66 18.70 -16.21 -11.04
CA GLU A 66 19.40 -17.50 -11.05
C GLU A 66 20.77 -17.41 -11.72
N GLU A 67 20.94 -16.51 -12.70
CA GLU A 67 22.18 -16.33 -13.47
C GLU A 67 23.21 -15.49 -12.72
N VAL A 68 22.78 -14.67 -11.75
CA VAL A 68 23.68 -13.83 -10.95
C VAL A 68 24.14 -14.50 -9.65
N ALA A 69 23.58 -15.66 -9.29
CA ALA A 69 23.91 -16.35 -8.05
C ALA A 69 25.40 -16.70 -7.93
N ASP A 70 25.98 -17.22 -9.01
CA ASP A 70 27.36 -17.68 -9.07
C ASP A 70 28.32 -16.63 -9.67
N LEU A 71 27.87 -15.39 -9.85
CA LEU A 71 28.66 -14.35 -10.48
C LEU A 71 29.74 -13.84 -9.53
N THR A 72 31.02 -13.98 -9.96
CA THR A 72 32.20 -13.54 -9.17
C THR A 72 33.04 -12.47 -9.86
N SER A 73 32.73 -12.17 -11.13
CA SER A 73 33.53 -11.25 -11.96
C SER A 73 33.39 -9.81 -11.56
N ASP A 74 34.47 -9.05 -11.74
CA ASP A 74 34.45 -7.60 -11.68
C ASP A 74 33.91 -7.01 -12.98
N PHE A 75 33.34 -5.83 -12.91
CA PHE A 75 32.78 -5.09 -14.04
C PHE A 75 33.38 -3.70 -14.11
N SER A 76 33.52 -3.18 -15.32
CA SER A 76 33.78 -1.76 -15.53
C SER A 76 32.48 -1.03 -15.73
N PHE A 77 32.25 0.02 -14.93
CA PHE A 77 31.09 0.89 -14.97
C PHE A 77 31.52 2.26 -15.48
N GLN A 78 31.06 2.66 -16.66
CA GLN A 78 31.31 3.99 -17.20
C GLN A 78 30.19 4.95 -16.73
N VAL A 79 30.58 6.04 -16.10
CA VAL A 79 29.65 7.07 -15.62
C VAL A 79 29.22 7.96 -16.79
N THR A 80 28.02 7.74 -17.30
CA THR A 80 27.45 8.51 -18.41
C THR A 80 26.52 9.63 -17.94
N GLU A 81 25.93 9.47 -16.73
CA GLU A 81 25.05 10.46 -16.12
C GLU A 81 25.20 10.40 -14.60
N ILE A 82 25.12 11.56 -13.95
CA ILE A 82 25.05 11.67 -12.48
C ILE A 82 23.81 12.47 -12.14
N SER A 83 22.83 11.82 -11.51
CA SER A 83 21.65 12.48 -10.98
C SER A 83 21.69 12.48 -9.45
N ARG A 84 21.13 13.52 -8.85
CA ARG A 84 20.99 13.64 -7.39
C ARG A 84 19.55 13.95 -7.04
N PHE A 85 19.06 13.24 -6.06
CA PHE A 85 17.79 13.63 -5.43
C PHE A 85 18.04 14.85 -4.55
N VAL A 86 17.44 15.96 -4.91
CA VAL A 86 17.49 17.21 -4.13
C VAL A 86 16.06 17.55 -3.73
N LYS A 87 15.86 17.93 -2.47
CA LYS A 87 14.55 18.42 -2.04
C LYS A 87 14.22 19.68 -2.84
N ALA A 88 12.99 19.72 -3.36
CA ALA A 88 12.51 20.91 -4.08
C ALA A 88 12.49 22.13 -3.15
N GLU A 89 12.75 23.29 -3.72
CA GLU A 89 12.53 24.55 -3.03
C GLU A 89 11.05 24.81 -2.82
N VAL A 90 10.69 25.43 -1.68
CA VAL A 90 9.30 25.76 -1.37
C VAL A 90 8.94 27.04 -2.13
N ASN A 91 8.55 26.88 -3.39
CA ASN A 91 8.26 27.97 -4.32
C ASN A 91 7.03 27.63 -5.19
N GLN A 92 6.65 28.55 -6.09
CA GLN A 92 5.48 28.38 -6.95
C GLN A 92 5.58 27.14 -7.86
N GLU A 93 6.77 26.80 -8.33
CA GLU A 93 6.98 25.61 -9.17
C GLU A 93 6.62 24.32 -8.43
N LEU A 94 7.00 24.21 -7.15
CA LEU A 94 6.59 23.10 -6.29
C LEU A 94 5.07 23.07 -6.08
N PHE A 95 4.47 24.25 -5.82
CA PHE A 95 3.01 24.34 -5.58
C PHE A 95 2.23 23.91 -6.81
N ASP A 96 2.64 24.36 -8.00
CA ASP A 96 2.02 24.02 -9.27
C ASP A 96 2.20 22.54 -9.63
N THR A 97 3.35 21.96 -9.29
CA THR A 97 3.62 20.53 -9.52
C THR A 97 2.73 19.65 -8.65
N VAL A 98 2.51 20.04 -7.37
CA VAL A 98 1.76 19.22 -6.40
C VAL A 98 0.26 19.40 -6.55
N TYR A 99 -0.23 20.61 -6.73
CA TYR A 99 -1.66 20.94 -6.70
C TYR A 99 -2.25 21.39 -8.04
N GLY A 100 -1.41 21.62 -9.02
CA GLY A 100 -1.82 22.19 -10.32
C GLY A 100 -1.53 23.70 -10.39
N LYS A 101 -1.42 24.17 -11.65
CA LYS A 101 -0.99 25.54 -11.94
C LYS A 101 -1.92 26.58 -11.32
N ASP A 102 -1.37 27.51 -10.58
CA ASP A 102 -2.04 28.66 -9.93
C ASP A 102 -3.09 28.29 -8.86
N GLU A 103 -3.24 27.00 -8.49
CA GLU A 103 -4.15 26.56 -7.45
C GLU A 103 -3.73 26.99 -6.03
N VAL A 104 -2.43 27.13 -5.81
CA VAL A 104 -1.84 27.56 -4.54
C VAL A 104 -0.84 28.68 -4.82
N LYS A 105 -0.98 29.81 -4.15
CA LYS A 105 -0.25 31.02 -4.49
C LYS A 105 0.85 31.41 -3.49
N ASP A 106 0.87 30.79 -2.34
CA ASP A 106 1.87 31.07 -1.31
C ASP A 106 2.13 29.85 -0.43
N GLU A 107 3.24 29.91 0.32
CA GLU A 107 3.66 28.82 1.21
C GLU A 107 2.64 28.53 2.31
N LYS A 108 1.95 29.56 2.80
CA LYS A 108 0.95 29.37 3.87
C LYS A 108 -0.22 28.53 3.36
N ALA A 109 -0.78 28.90 2.22
CA ALA A 109 -1.86 28.14 1.59
C ALA A 109 -1.41 26.71 1.20
N PHE A 110 -0.16 26.53 0.77
CA PHE A 110 0.42 25.23 0.49
C PHE A 110 0.46 24.33 1.73
N ARG A 111 0.95 24.88 2.87
CA ARG A 111 0.99 24.15 4.14
C ARG A 111 -0.40 23.87 4.70
N GLU A 112 -1.34 24.77 4.53
CA GLU A 112 -2.74 24.59 4.94
C GLU A 112 -3.41 23.45 4.15
N LYS A 113 -3.23 23.40 2.83
CA LYS A 113 -3.74 22.29 1.99
C LYS A 113 -3.12 20.94 2.37
N ILE A 114 -1.80 20.91 2.65
CA ILE A 114 -1.14 19.67 3.14
C ILE A 114 -1.73 19.26 4.48
N ALA A 115 -1.89 20.18 5.42
CA ALA A 115 -2.42 19.90 6.74
C ALA A 115 -3.88 19.40 6.67
N GLU A 116 -4.69 19.95 5.77
CA GLU A 116 -6.05 19.53 5.51
C GLU A 116 -6.11 18.10 4.95
N GLY A 117 -5.29 17.80 3.93
CA GLY A 117 -5.18 16.45 3.37
C GLY A 117 -4.72 15.40 4.39
N LEU A 118 -3.72 15.75 5.22
CA LEU A 118 -3.26 14.87 6.31
C LEU A 118 -4.36 14.67 7.38
N LYS A 119 -5.11 15.71 7.72
CA LYS A 119 -6.25 15.60 8.63
C LYS A 119 -7.33 14.64 8.11
N GLU A 120 -7.66 14.76 6.82
CA GLU A 120 -8.64 13.88 6.19
C GLU A 120 -8.16 12.43 6.17
N GLN A 121 -6.90 12.20 5.79
CA GLN A 121 -6.30 10.87 5.83
C GLN A 121 -6.32 10.27 7.24
N LEU A 122 -5.84 11.00 8.24
CA LEU A 122 -5.82 10.53 9.62
C LEU A 122 -7.23 10.33 10.21
N ALA A 123 -8.24 11.09 9.75
CA ALA A 123 -9.62 10.85 10.13
C ALA A 123 -10.14 9.52 9.60
N ASN A 124 -9.84 9.19 8.34
CA ASN A 124 -10.19 7.91 7.73
C ASN A 124 -9.48 6.74 8.41
N ASP A 125 -8.20 6.89 8.73
CA ASP A 125 -7.44 5.89 9.47
C ASP A 125 -8.02 5.69 10.88
N GLY A 126 -8.43 6.78 11.54
CA GLY A 126 -9.11 6.76 12.83
C GLY A 126 -10.49 6.09 12.77
N ASP A 127 -11.23 6.27 11.67
CA ASP A 127 -12.51 5.60 11.42
C ASP A 127 -12.33 4.10 11.24
N PHE A 128 -11.30 3.70 10.51
CA PHE A 128 -10.94 2.30 10.37
C PHE A 128 -10.56 1.67 11.73
N LYS A 129 -9.70 2.35 12.50
CA LYS A 129 -9.32 1.90 13.84
C LYS A 129 -10.54 1.75 14.75
N PHE A 130 -11.46 2.71 14.71
CA PHE A 130 -12.70 2.63 15.47
C PHE A 130 -13.52 1.39 15.11
N LEU A 131 -13.63 1.05 13.82
CA LEU A 131 -14.34 -0.15 13.36
C LEU A 131 -13.70 -1.44 13.87
N VAL A 132 -12.37 -1.51 13.85
CA VAL A 132 -11.61 -2.65 14.37
C VAL A 132 -11.81 -2.80 15.88
N ASP A 133 -11.70 -1.71 16.64
CA ASP A 133 -11.90 -1.71 18.08
C ASP A 133 -13.36 -2.06 18.46
N LEU A 134 -14.32 -1.55 17.69
CA LEU A 134 -15.73 -1.87 17.82
C LEU A 134 -15.97 -3.37 17.63
N ARG A 135 -15.42 -3.93 16.57
CA ARG A 135 -15.53 -5.37 16.28
C ARG A 135 -15.00 -6.19 17.44
N LYS A 136 -13.78 -5.92 17.88
CA LYS A 136 -13.15 -6.61 19.00
C LYS A 136 -13.97 -6.50 20.30
N TYR A 137 -14.41 -5.29 20.63
CA TYR A 137 -15.24 -5.06 21.80
C TYR A 137 -16.55 -5.85 21.76
N LEU A 138 -17.20 -5.89 20.61
CA LEU A 138 -18.48 -6.59 20.45
C LEU A 138 -18.29 -8.10 20.41
N GLU A 139 -17.23 -8.62 19.80
CA GLU A 139 -16.89 -10.05 19.85
C GLU A 139 -16.69 -10.51 21.31
N GLU A 140 -16.00 -9.72 22.13
CA GLU A 140 -15.83 -10.00 23.57
C GLU A 140 -17.17 -9.94 24.33
N LYS A 141 -18.06 -8.99 24.01
CA LYS A 141 -19.37 -8.80 24.67
C LYS A 141 -20.37 -9.88 24.29
N VAL A 142 -20.45 -10.23 23.04
CA VAL A 142 -21.35 -11.29 22.53
C VAL A 142 -20.88 -12.66 23.00
N GLY A 143 -19.57 -12.86 23.13
CA GLY A 143 -18.98 -14.12 23.54
C GLY A 143 -19.17 -15.22 22.49
N LYS A 144 -19.09 -16.48 22.93
CA LYS A 144 -19.19 -17.62 22.03
C LYS A 144 -20.67 -17.92 21.71
N LEU A 145 -21.02 -17.79 20.44
CA LEU A 145 -22.33 -18.22 19.92
C LEU A 145 -22.29 -19.71 19.56
N GLU A 146 -23.44 -20.35 19.66
CA GLU A 146 -23.62 -21.74 19.20
C GLU A 146 -24.10 -21.75 17.74
N TYR A 147 -23.41 -22.50 16.92
CA TYR A 147 -23.70 -22.65 15.50
C TYR A 147 -23.97 -24.09 15.13
N PRO A 148 -24.77 -24.38 14.09
CA PRO A 148 -24.93 -25.73 13.54
C PRO A 148 -23.68 -26.14 12.74
N ASP A 149 -22.55 -26.35 13.42
CA ASP A 149 -21.21 -26.53 12.84
C ASP A 149 -21.19 -27.58 11.72
N ALA A 150 -21.89 -28.75 11.91
CA ALA A 150 -21.93 -29.79 10.91
C ALA A 150 -22.57 -29.31 9.60
N LEU A 151 -23.60 -28.47 9.68
CA LEU A 151 -24.28 -27.90 8.51
C LEU A 151 -23.37 -26.84 7.83
N LEU A 152 -22.78 -25.96 8.60
CA LEU A 152 -21.92 -24.90 8.08
C LEU A 152 -20.66 -25.46 7.41
N LYS A 153 -20.04 -26.49 8.00
CA LYS A 153 -18.90 -27.19 7.35
C LYS A 153 -19.29 -27.84 6.03
N ARG A 154 -20.45 -28.48 5.98
CA ARG A 154 -20.97 -29.04 4.72
C ARG A 154 -21.24 -27.98 3.67
N PHE A 155 -21.79 -26.85 4.06
CA PHE A 155 -22.05 -25.72 3.17
C PHE A 155 -20.74 -25.13 2.63
N MET A 156 -19.76 -24.91 3.52
CA MET A 156 -18.43 -24.44 3.16
C MET A 156 -17.72 -25.39 2.19
N LEU A 157 -17.81 -26.70 2.43
CA LEU A 157 -17.26 -27.71 1.51
C LEU A 157 -17.97 -27.69 0.15
N ALA A 158 -19.29 -27.53 0.15
CA ALA A 158 -20.06 -27.46 -1.09
C ALA A 158 -19.71 -26.26 -1.96
N GLN A 159 -19.34 -25.13 -1.34
CA GLN A 159 -18.88 -23.93 -2.05
C GLN A 159 -17.41 -24.02 -2.50
N ASN A 160 -16.58 -24.84 -1.86
CA ASN A 160 -15.15 -25.00 -2.12
C ASN A 160 -14.79 -26.45 -2.47
N LYS A 161 -15.55 -27.08 -3.36
CA LYS A 161 -15.37 -28.49 -3.74
C LYS A 161 -13.97 -28.83 -4.24
N ASP A 162 -13.36 -27.92 -4.92
CA ASP A 162 -12.01 -27.99 -5.49
C ASP A 162 -10.91 -27.99 -4.42
N LYS A 163 -11.17 -27.42 -3.23
CA LYS A 163 -10.19 -27.26 -2.15
C LYS A 163 -10.24 -28.41 -1.12
N GLY A 164 -11.33 -29.16 -1.05
CA GLY A 164 -11.48 -30.34 -0.21
C GLY A 164 -11.71 -30.09 1.28
N GLU A 165 -11.81 -31.16 2.08
CA GLU A 165 -12.13 -31.11 3.51
C GLU A 165 -11.09 -30.42 4.36
N LYS A 166 -9.81 -30.59 4.03
CA LYS A 166 -8.71 -29.93 4.77
C LYS A 166 -8.83 -28.42 4.75
N PHE A 167 -9.22 -27.84 3.63
CA PHE A 167 -9.48 -26.41 3.53
C PHE A 167 -10.57 -25.95 4.50
N VAL A 168 -11.62 -26.76 4.65
CA VAL A 168 -12.72 -26.46 5.59
C VAL A 168 -12.21 -26.52 7.02
N GLU A 169 -11.44 -27.54 7.39
CA GLU A 169 -10.87 -27.67 8.74
C GLU A 169 -9.97 -26.49 9.09
N ASP A 170 -9.07 -26.14 8.19
CA ASP A 170 -8.07 -25.08 8.41
C ASP A 170 -8.70 -23.66 8.48
N ASN A 171 -9.86 -23.44 7.83
CA ASN A 171 -10.47 -22.10 7.71
C ASN A 171 -11.80 -21.96 8.46
N TYR A 172 -12.33 -23.01 9.07
CA TYR A 172 -13.66 -22.99 9.68
C TYR A 172 -13.77 -21.99 10.84
N GLU A 173 -12.79 -21.96 11.74
CA GLU A 173 -12.80 -21.05 12.89
C GLU A 173 -12.81 -19.58 12.46
N GLN A 174 -12.00 -19.24 11.43
CA GLN A 174 -11.99 -17.89 10.90
C GLN A 174 -13.33 -17.55 10.23
N SER A 175 -13.90 -18.48 9.48
CA SER A 175 -15.21 -18.29 8.84
C SER A 175 -16.33 -18.06 9.86
N ILE A 176 -16.27 -18.72 11.02
CA ILE A 176 -17.24 -18.51 12.12
C ILE A 176 -17.06 -17.13 12.75
N LYS A 177 -15.83 -16.63 12.92
CA LYS A 177 -15.58 -15.27 13.40
C LYS A 177 -16.16 -14.23 12.43
N GLU A 178 -15.93 -14.41 11.13
CA GLU A 178 -16.51 -13.51 10.11
C GLU A 178 -18.04 -13.57 10.09
N LEU A 179 -18.63 -14.76 10.21
CA LEU A 179 -20.08 -14.92 10.30
C LEU A 179 -20.64 -14.24 11.55
N THR A 180 -19.98 -14.41 12.70
CA THR A 180 -20.35 -13.75 13.96
C THR A 180 -20.35 -12.23 13.79
N TRP A 181 -19.27 -11.69 13.23
CA TRP A 181 -19.18 -10.27 12.96
C TRP A 181 -20.28 -9.78 12.01
N HIS A 182 -20.53 -10.53 10.94
CA HIS A 182 -21.58 -10.19 9.98
C HIS A 182 -22.96 -10.09 10.65
N LEU A 183 -23.33 -11.07 11.48
CA LEU A 183 -24.61 -11.07 12.21
C LEU A 183 -24.71 -9.92 13.22
N VAL A 184 -23.62 -9.63 13.95
CA VAL A 184 -23.59 -8.52 14.88
C VAL A 184 -23.71 -7.18 14.12
N ARG A 185 -23.02 -7.03 13.00
CA ARG A 185 -23.08 -5.84 12.16
C ARG A 185 -24.49 -5.61 11.62
N GLU A 186 -25.16 -6.66 11.12
CA GLU A 186 -26.54 -6.56 10.65
C GLU A 186 -27.51 -6.06 11.76
N GLN A 187 -27.38 -6.60 12.97
CA GLN A 187 -28.19 -6.15 14.09
C GLN A 187 -27.94 -4.68 14.46
N LEU A 188 -26.66 -4.24 14.40
CA LEU A 188 -26.34 -2.83 14.65
C LEU A 188 -26.91 -1.91 13.57
N VAL A 189 -26.85 -2.33 12.32
CA VAL A 189 -27.44 -1.59 11.18
C VAL A 189 -28.95 -1.44 11.36
N GLU A 190 -29.63 -2.54 11.68
CA GLU A 190 -31.08 -2.54 11.93
C GLU A 190 -31.47 -1.68 13.15
N ALA A 191 -30.79 -1.89 14.28
CA ALA A 191 -31.07 -1.18 15.52
C ALA A 191 -30.89 0.34 15.43
N ASN A 192 -29.98 0.80 14.56
CA ASN A 192 -29.70 2.21 14.32
C ASN A 192 -30.42 2.76 13.08
N GLY A 193 -31.26 1.98 12.41
CA GLY A 193 -32.02 2.40 11.22
C GLY A 193 -31.14 2.83 10.04
N ILE A 194 -29.93 2.27 9.93
CA ILE A 194 -28.97 2.61 8.86
C ILE A 194 -29.48 2.06 7.54
N LYS A 195 -29.55 2.93 6.54
CA LYS A 195 -29.93 2.58 5.17
C LYS A 195 -28.89 3.13 4.22
N ILE A 196 -28.59 2.35 3.20
CA ILE A 196 -27.69 2.73 2.11
C ILE A 196 -28.54 3.10 0.90
N ASP A 197 -28.26 4.25 0.32
CA ASP A 197 -28.87 4.70 -0.91
C ASP A 197 -27.83 4.82 -2.05
N ASP A 198 -28.31 5.17 -3.26
CA ASP A 198 -27.45 5.29 -4.44
C ASP A 198 -26.39 6.40 -4.29
N ALA A 199 -26.69 7.45 -3.51
CA ALA A 199 -25.73 8.53 -3.26
C ALA A 199 -24.57 8.04 -2.37
N ASP A 200 -24.86 7.24 -1.35
CA ASP A 200 -23.84 6.61 -0.51
C ASP A 200 -22.92 5.70 -1.30
N LEU A 201 -23.49 4.86 -2.16
CA LEU A 201 -22.73 3.95 -3.01
C LEU A 201 -21.84 4.71 -4.00
N LYS A 202 -22.38 5.78 -4.59
CA LYS A 202 -21.61 6.62 -5.52
C LYS A 202 -20.45 7.31 -4.82
N GLU A 203 -20.66 7.83 -3.63
CA GLU A 203 -19.57 8.46 -2.86
C GLU A 203 -18.51 7.44 -2.45
N THR A 204 -18.92 6.28 -1.94
CA THR A 204 -17.99 5.20 -1.59
C THR A 204 -17.21 4.70 -2.81
N ALA A 205 -17.84 4.62 -3.99
CA ALA A 205 -17.17 4.26 -5.22
C ALA A 205 -16.14 5.31 -5.66
N LYS A 206 -16.44 6.61 -5.47
CA LYS A 206 -15.49 7.71 -5.74
C LYS A 206 -14.29 7.66 -4.78
N GLU A 207 -14.51 7.39 -3.52
CA GLU A 207 -13.41 7.22 -2.53
C GLU A 207 -12.54 6.02 -2.90
N ALA A 208 -13.14 4.89 -3.28
CA ALA A 208 -12.41 3.71 -3.74
C ALA A 208 -11.59 3.99 -5.01
N ALA A 209 -12.17 4.73 -5.96
CA ALA A 209 -11.49 5.19 -7.17
C ALA A 209 -10.28 6.07 -6.82
N ARG A 210 -10.47 7.06 -5.93
CA ARG A 210 -9.40 7.97 -5.48
C ARG A 210 -8.26 7.21 -4.83
N ALA A 211 -8.58 6.25 -3.94
CA ALA A 211 -7.58 5.39 -3.30
C ALA A 211 -6.80 4.53 -4.33
N GLN A 212 -7.49 4.01 -5.34
CA GLN A 212 -6.85 3.22 -6.39
C GLN A 212 -5.92 4.07 -7.25
N PHE A 213 -6.32 5.26 -7.67
CA PHE A 213 -5.44 6.17 -8.40
C PHE A 213 -4.23 6.60 -7.58
N ALA A 214 -4.41 6.83 -6.27
CA ALA A 214 -3.31 7.17 -5.36
C ALA A 214 -2.25 6.06 -5.27
N GLN A 215 -2.63 4.78 -5.34
CA GLN A 215 -1.68 3.66 -5.39
C GLN A 215 -0.77 3.69 -6.63
N TYR A 216 -1.22 4.31 -7.72
CA TYR A 216 -0.42 4.55 -8.93
C TYR A 216 0.28 5.90 -8.93
N GLY A 217 0.34 6.60 -7.78
CA GLY A 217 0.97 7.91 -7.64
C GLY A 217 0.14 9.08 -8.19
N MET A 218 -1.10 8.84 -8.61
CA MET A 218 -2.01 9.86 -9.12
C MET A 218 -2.87 10.44 -7.99
N THR A 219 -2.37 11.47 -7.31
CA THR A 219 -3.07 12.10 -6.17
C THR A 219 -4.04 13.21 -6.59
N ASN A 220 -3.82 13.82 -7.75
CA ASN A 220 -4.64 14.90 -8.29
C ASN A 220 -5.42 14.45 -9.53
N VAL A 221 -6.39 13.56 -9.35
CA VAL A 221 -7.27 13.10 -10.43
C VAL A 221 -8.47 14.05 -10.53
N PRO A 222 -8.76 14.65 -11.72
CA PRO A 222 -9.93 15.48 -11.90
C PRO A 222 -11.23 14.75 -11.52
N GLU A 223 -12.16 15.46 -10.90
CA GLU A 223 -13.41 14.89 -10.37
C GLU A 223 -14.22 14.15 -11.44
N GLU A 224 -14.24 14.63 -12.67
CA GLU A 224 -14.91 13.98 -13.80
C GLU A 224 -14.37 12.55 -14.05
N TYR A 225 -13.06 12.35 -13.96
CA TYR A 225 -12.46 11.02 -14.13
C TYR A 225 -12.80 10.09 -12.96
N LEU A 226 -12.82 10.62 -11.74
CA LEU A 226 -13.23 9.87 -10.55
C LEU A 226 -14.70 9.44 -10.67
N GLU A 227 -15.59 10.35 -11.11
CA GLU A 227 -17.01 10.03 -11.33
C GLU A 227 -17.21 8.96 -12.40
N ASN A 228 -16.52 9.09 -13.53
CA ASN A 228 -16.62 8.11 -14.61
C ASN A 228 -16.14 6.73 -14.15
N TYR A 229 -15.00 6.67 -13.45
CA TYR A 229 -14.47 5.42 -12.95
C TYR A 229 -15.38 4.80 -11.87
N ALA A 230 -15.88 5.61 -10.94
CA ALA A 230 -16.85 5.18 -9.93
C ALA A 230 -18.13 4.61 -10.55
N ASN A 231 -18.66 5.27 -11.58
CA ASN A 231 -19.83 4.78 -12.32
C ASN A 231 -19.54 3.44 -13.02
N ASP A 232 -18.33 3.23 -13.52
CA ASP A 232 -17.94 1.96 -14.13
C ASP A 232 -17.75 0.84 -13.09
N MET A 233 -17.27 1.15 -11.89
CA MET A 233 -17.24 0.21 -10.76
C MET A 233 -18.65 -0.24 -10.40
N LEU A 234 -19.60 0.69 -10.29
CA LEU A 234 -21.00 0.41 -9.95
C LEU A 234 -21.76 -0.43 -10.99
N LYS A 235 -21.30 -0.50 -12.24
CA LYS A 235 -21.86 -1.39 -13.26
C LYS A 235 -21.42 -2.86 -13.10
N LYS A 236 -20.36 -3.13 -12.38
CA LYS A 236 -19.77 -4.46 -12.23
C LYS A 236 -20.18 -5.08 -10.89
N LYS A 237 -20.96 -6.15 -10.95
CA LYS A 237 -21.49 -6.82 -9.78
C LYS A 237 -20.40 -7.18 -8.75
N GLU A 238 -19.22 -7.58 -9.20
CA GLU A 238 -18.07 -7.94 -8.35
C GLU A 238 -17.60 -6.80 -7.43
N PHE A 239 -17.79 -5.53 -7.86
CA PHE A 239 -17.44 -4.38 -7.03
C PHE A 239 -18.61 -3.90 -6.17
N VAL A 240 -19.86 -4.07 -6.65
CA VAL A 240 -21.05 -3.55 -5.95
C VAL A 240 -21.16 -4.13 -4.54
N ASP A 241 -21.00 -5.43 -4.38
CA ASP A 241 -21.11 -6.09 -3.08
C ASP A 241 -20.08 -5.51 -2.08
N SER A 242 -18.84 -5.32 -2.51
CA SER A 242 -17.79 -4.72 -1.66
C SER A 242 -18.02 -3.23 -1.37
N LEU A 243 -18.63 -2.50 -2.31
CA LEU A 243 -18.97 -1.09 -2.12
C LEU A 243 -20.14 -0.93 -1.16
N VAL A 244 -21.13 -1.83 -1.21
CA VAL A 244 -22.22 -1.89 -0.24
C VAL A 244 -21.68 -2.12 1.16
N ASP A 245 -20.81 -3.11 1.35
CA ASP A 245 -20.19 -3.41 2.64
C ASP A 245 -19.43 -2.20 3.19
N ARG A 246 -18.60 -1.54 2.36
CA ARG A 246 -17.87 -0.33 2.76
C ARG A 246 -18.80 0.83 3.11
N SER A 247 -19.90 1.01 2.35
CA SER A 247 -20.89 2.05 2.63
C SER A 247 -21.60 1.80 3.96
N ILE A 248 -21.92 0.53 4.26
CA ILE A 248 -22.49 0.12 5.56
C ILE A 248 -21.50 0.45 6.68
N ASP A 249 -20.26 0.02 6.56
CA ASP A 249 -19.23 0.24 7.59
C ASP A 249 -19.01 1.74 7.84
N ARG A 250 -18.91 2.54 6.80
CA ARG A 250 -18.79 4.00 6.90
C ARG A 250 -19.96 4.63 7.66
N LYS A 251 -21.22 4.30 7.27
CA LYS A 251 -22.41 4.81 7.98
C LYS A 251 -22.50 4.30 9.40
N LEU A 252 -22.12 3.05 9.63
CA LEU A 252 -22.07 2.46 10.97
C LEU A 252 -21.11 3.23 11.87
N VAL A 253 -19.87 3.48 11.41
CA VAL A 253 -18.88 4.27 12.14
C VAL A 253 -19.40 5.67 12.43
N ALA A 254 -19.89 6.38 11.42
CA ALA A 254 -20.42 7.73 11.57
C ALA A 254 -21.60 7.81 12.57
N THR A 255 -22.49 6.81 12.55
CA THR A 255 -23.63 6.73 13.45
C THR A 255 -23.20 6.40 14.88
N LEU A 256 -22.38 5.36 15.04
CA LEU A 256 -22.01 4.86 16.36
C LEU A 256 -21.07 5.82 17.11
N LYS A 257 -20.21 6.57 16.44
CA LYS A 257 -19.41 7.63 17.08
C LYS A 257 -20.25 8.66 17.83
N ASN A 258 -21.50 8.87 17.40
CA ASN A 258 -22.43 9.80 18.06
C ASN A 258 -23.29 9.13 19.15
N VAL A 259 -23.35 7.80 19.18
CA VAL A 259 -24.21 7.05 20.10
C VAL A 259 -23.41 6.49 21.28
N VAL A 260 -22.19 6.04 21.02
CA VAL A 260 -21.36 5.40 22.06
C VAL A 260 -20.53 6.44 22.83
N LYS A 261 -20.22 6.11 24.08
CA LYS A 261 -19.27 6.91 24.88
C LYS A 261 -17.86 6.60 24.41
N LEU A 262 -17.23 7.56 23.73
CA LEU A 262 -15.84 7.48 23.33
C LEU A 262 -14.90 7.91 24.46
N THR A 263 -13.73 7.28 24.51
CA THR A 263 -12.59 7.71 25.32
C THR A 263 -11.47 8.13 24.39
N PRO A 264 -11.39 9.42 24.00
CA PRO A 264 -10.35 9.89 23.10
C PRO A 264 -8.97 9.68 23.73
N LYS A 265 -8.02 9.24 22.92
CA LYS A 265 -6.60 9.12 23.29
C LYS A 265 -5.78 9.91 22.29
N GLU A 266 -4.99 10.85 22.79
CA GLU A 266 -4.00 11.51 21.96
C GLU A 266 -2.83 10.54 21.71
N ALA A 267 -2.38 10.45 20.48
CA ALA A 267 -1.27 9.62 20.07
C ALA A 267 -0.46 10.34 18.99
N THR A 268 0.84 10.12 18.98
CA THR A 268 1.69 10.47 17.85
C THR A 268 1.42 9.54 16.68
N LEU A 269 1.87 9.92 15.47
CA LEU A 269 1.73 9.07 14.28
C LEU A 269 2.41 7.71 14.46
N ASP A 270 3.59 7.70 15.09
CA ASP A 270 4.33 6.46 15.35
C ASP A 270 3.58 5.54 16.32
N GLU A 271 3.03 6.10 17.41
CA GLU A 271 2.21 5.35 18.36
C GLU A 271 0.93 4.81 17.71
N PHE A 272 0.29 5.60 16.84
CA PHE A 272 -0.88 5.16 16.08
C PHE A 272 -0.53 4.02 15.13
N ASN A 273 0.58 4.14 14.38
CA ASN A 273 1.06 3.08 13.49
C ASN A 273 1.38 1.79 14.25
N GLU A 274 1.96 1.89 15.47
CA GLU A 274 2.20 0.70 16.30
C GLU A 274 0.88 0.05 16.78
N MET A 275 -0.14 0.85 17.09
CA MET A 275 -1.48 0.33 17.44
C MET A 275 -2.12 -0.43 16.26
N MET A 276 -1.82 -0.02 15.01
CA MET A 276 -2.35 -0.65 13.81
C MET A 276 -1.60 -1.92 13.39
N LYS A 277 -0.34 -2.10 13.80
CA LYS A 277 0.46 -3.31 13.48
C LYS A 277 0.05 -4.56 14.26
N GLY A 278 -0.67 -4.42 15.33
CA GLY A 278 -1.10 -5.52 16.20
C GLY A 278 -2.45 -6.14 15.85
N GLU A 279 -3.01 -5.78 14.69
CA GLU A 279 -4.41 -6.13 14.32
C GLU A 279 -4.54 -6.89 13.01
#